data_0dd18a4265f7d38d576d74107f3bc2c3
#
_entry.id   0dd18a4265f7d38d576d74107f3bc2c3
#
_cell.length_a   1.000
_cell.length_b   1.000
_cell.length_c   1.000
_cell.angle_alpha   90.00
_cell.angle_beta   90.00
_cell.angle_gamma   90.00
#
_symmetry.space_group_name_H-M   'P 1'
#
loop_
_entity.id
_entity.type
_entity.pdbx_description
1 polymer ?
#
loop_
_entity_poly.entity_id
_entity_poly.type
_entity_poly.pdbx_seq_one_letter_code
_entity_poly.pdbx_strand_id
1 'polypeptide(L)'
;MAFVAIVCFSLLAIDGWNSWESRSDQLRQMSVAASNLARAMAQQADDTIKKADTVLVGMVERVEHDGTGPDAVARLRSVLARRIAELPQLDGLHVYDEEGNWVANSRTTQPENLNNANREYFVFHRTHEERGPHIGIPVKSRTSGRLLVPVSRRINHADGSFAGVALATIHIDFFMKFYDSLDIGEAGAVALVLENGTMMTRRPYGPAMVGRNMLETELFRSYVAQGPVGTVYIKSAQDGLMRLNSFRRLDNYPLFVAAALSKDEILVNWWRETLWHSGGVLLLTLIVAFIGWRLVRQFQLQTRTEAELRQTRDALETLNKTLNTLAMEDGLTGLANRRQFDVTLDSEYSRAARTASTLALIMMDVDCFKQYNDIYGHAAGDECLQTIGCTIARLASRRPGDLAARYGGEELAVLLPNTDVAGAMILAERIRSAVRDLQIEHAGSADGFVTLSAGVDALSPAAGKPGQPKELIRAADKALYAAKSGGRNRVCASTVQPVAV
;
A
#
# COMPACT_ATOMS: atom_id res chain seq x y z
N MET A 1 -6.33 11.58 -2.06
CA MET A 1 -4.85 11.57 -2.32
C MET A 1 -4.05 11.15 -1.10
N ALA A 2 -4.27 11.71 0.10
CA ALA A 2 -3.52 11.36 1.31
C ALA A 2 -3.53 9.85 1.62
N PHE A 3 -4.68 9.18 1.53
CA PHE A 3 -4.78 7.73 1.76
C PHE A 3 -3.90 6.91 0.79
N VAL A 4 -3.93 7.22 -0.51
CA VAL A 4 -3.08 6.53 -1.51
C VAL A 4 -1.60 6.75 -1.21
N ALA A 5 -1.22 7.98 -0.84
CA ALA A 5 0.17 8.28 -0.46
C ALA A 5 0.62 7.50 0.78
N ILE A 6 -0.24 7.35 1.80
CA ILE A 6 0.03 6.56 3.00
C ILE A 6 0.24 5.08 2.63
N VAL A 7 -0.63 4.51 1.79
CA VAL A 7 -0.51 3.11 1.34
C VAL A 7 0.80 2.90 0.57
N CYS A 8 1.12 3.78 -0.38
CA CYS A 8 2.38 3.70 -1.13
C CYS A 8 3.60 3.81 -0.23
N PHE A 9 3.59 4.76 0.71
CA PHE A 9 4.67 4.92 1.69
C PHE A 9 4.82 3.67 2.57
N SER A 10 3.70 3.12 3.06
CA SER A 10 3.72 1.90 3.90
C SER A 10 4.31 0.71 3.16
N LEU A 11 3.95 0.50 1.89
CA LEU A 11 4.51 -0.58 1.06
C LEU A 11 6.03 -0.44 0.92
N LEU A 12 6.52 0.75 0.60
CA LEU A 12 7.96 1.00 0.46
C LEU A 12 8.71 0.90 1.80
N ALA A 13 8.10 1.36 2.89
CA ALA A 13 8.69 1.26 4.22
C ALA A 13 8.80 -0.20 4.69
N ILE A 14 7.78 -1.02 4.45
CA ILE A 14 7.78 -2.45 4.76
C ILE A 14 8.84 -3.17 3.91
N ASP A 15 8.92 -2.88 2.61
CA ASP A 15 9.93 -3.48 1.73
C ASP A 15 11.36 -3.12 2.17
N GLY A 16 11.60 -1.85 2.49
CA GLY A 16 12.90 -1.40 3.02
C GLY A 16 13.26 -2.08 4.34
N TRP A 17 12.29 -2.22 5.25
CA TRP A 17 12.48 -2.94 6.51
C TRP A 17 12.82 -4.42 6.28
N ASN A 18 12.04 -5.12 5.46
CA ASN A 18 12.26 -6.53 5.14
C ASN A 18 13.63 -6.75 4.48
N SER A 19 14.03 -5.86 3.55
CA SER A 19 15.35 -5.92 2.90
C SER A 19 16.47 -5.75 3.91
N TRP A 20 16.33 -4.81 4.84
CA TRP A 20 17.33 -4.58 5.90
C TRP A 20 17.40 -5.77 6.87
N GLU A 21 16.27 -6.33 7.29
CA GLU A 21 16.19 -7.49 8.17
C GLU A 21 16.80 -8.73 7.50
N SER A 22 16.42 -9.01 6.24
CA SER A 22 16.97 -10.10 5.45
C SER A 22 18.50 -10.02 5.31
N ARG A 23 19.02 -8.80 5.07
CA ARG A 23 20.48 -8.59 5.03
C ARG A 23 21.14 -8.89 6.37
N SER A 24 20.54 -8.45 7.46
CA SER A 24 21.05 -8.68 8.81
C SER A 24 21.06 -10.16 9.17
N ASP A 25 20.03 -10.89 8.74
CA ASP A 25 19.93 -12.33 8.93
C ASP A 25 20.97 -13.09 8.11
N GLN A 26 21.17 -12.73 6.86
CA GLN A 26 22.23 -13.31 6.02
C GLN A 26 23.63 -13.16 6.67
N LEU A 27 23.92 -11.97 7.19
CA LEU A 27 25.20 -11.72 7.86
C LEU A 27 25.33 -12.49 9.19
N ARG A 28 24.24 -12.69 9.94
CA ARG A 28 24.23 -13.54 11.15
C ARG A 28 24.44 -15.00 10.79
N GLN A 29 23.73 -15.50 9.79
CA GLN A 29 23.89 -16.88 9.31
C GLN A 29 25.31 -17.14 8.83
N MET A 30 25.92 -16.19 8.10
CA MET A 30 27.30 -16.21 7.70
C MET A 30 28.25 -16.37 8.91
N SER A 31 28.01 -15.61 9.97
CA SER A 31 28.85 -15.69 11.18
C SER A 31 28.74 -17.06 11.86
N VAL A 32 27.52 -17.62 11.95
CA VAL A 32 27.30 -18.96 12.49
C VAL A 32 27.95 -20.03 11.61
N ALA A 33 27.81 -19.92 10.28
CA ALA A 33 28.43 -20.85 9.33
C ALA A 33 29.95 -20.82 9.43
N ALA A 34 30.57 -19.64 9.45
CA ALA A 34 32.03 -19.48 9.60
C ALA A 34 32.52 -20.10 10.93
N SER A 35 31.80 -19.88 12.03
CA SER A 35 32.14 -20.44 13.33
C SER A 35 32.03 -21.98 13.35
N ASN A 36 30.98 -22.53 12.74
CA ASN A 36 30.81 -23.98 12.63
C ASN A 36 31.89 -24.63 11.76
N LEU A 37 32.26 -23.98 10.64
CA LEU A 37 33.37 -24.41 9.80
C LEU A 37 34.69 -24.41 10.59
N ALA A 38 35.01 -23.30 11.28
CA ALA A 38 36.21 -23.22 12.10
C ALA A 38 36.26 -24.31 13.19
N ARG A 39 35.09 -24.63 13.80
CA ARG A 39 34.99 -25.71 14.77
C ARG A 39 35.26 -27.08 14.15
N ALA A 40 34.62 -27.39 13.04
CA ALA A 40 34.79 -28.68 12.36
C ALA A 40 36.25 -28.89 11.91
N MET A 41 36.88 -27.83 11.41
CA MET A 41 38.24 -27.84 10.96
C MET A 41 39.23 -28.00 12.13
N ALA A 42 39.01 -27.29 13.23
CA ALA A 42 39.81 -27.41 14.43
C ALA A 42 39.76 -28.86 14.97
N GLN A 43 38.56 -29.42 15.05
CA GLN A 43 38.35 -30.80 15.48
C GLN A 43 39.10 -31.79 14.56
N GLN A 44 38.94 -31.63 13.23
CA GLN A 44 39.63 -32.52 12.26
C GLN A 44 41.17 -32.41 12.35
N ALA A 45 41.69 -31.20 12.53
CA ALA A 45 43.11 -30.99 12.70
C ALA A 45 43.63 -31.61 14.01
N ASP A 46 42.89 -31.37 15.10
CA ASP A 46 43.19 -31.96 16.43
C ASP A 46 43.21 -33.51 16.38
N ASP A 47 42.19 -34.11 15.80
CA ASP A 47 42.06 -35.59 15.66
C ASP A 47 43.21 -36.14 14.76
N THR A 48 43.57 -35.43 13.72
CA THR A 48 44.65 -35.83 12.81
C THR A 48 46.02 -35.86 13.52
N ILE A 49 46.32 -34.79 14.26
CA ILE A 49 47.53 -34.67 15.02
C ILE A 49 47.54 -35.67 16.18
N LYS A 50 46.40 -35.87 16.88
CA LYS A 50 46.27 -36.79 17.96
C LYS A 50 46.56 -38.25 17.54
N LYS A 51 46.13 -38.65 16.34
CA LYS A 51 46.45 -39.98 15.79
C LYS A 51 47.95 -40.16 15.59
N ALA A 52 48.64 -39.12 15.07
CA ALA A 52 50.10 -39.14 14.91
C ALA A 52 50.79 -39.22 16.28
N ASP A 53 50.34 -38.41 17.22
CA ASP A 53 50.90 -38.34 18.56
C ASP A 53 50.71 -39.66 19.35
N THR A 54 49.54 -40.30 19.24
CA THR A 54 49.30 -41.62 19.87
C THR A 54 50.29 -42.67 19.36
N VAL A 55 50.59 -42.66 18.08
CA VAL A 55 51.62 -43.56 17.51
C VAL A 55 52.99 -43.26 18.05
N LEU A 56 53.34 -41.96 18.16
CA LEU A 56 54.62 -41.54 18.72
C LEU A 56 54.83 -41.95 20.18
N VAL A 57 53.78 -41.86 21.01
CA VAL A 57 53.83 -42.35 22.38
C VAL A 57 54.27 -43.85 22.43
N GLY A 58 53.58 -44.69 21.64
CA GLY A 58 53.93 -46.11 21.59
C GLY A 58 55.29 -46.40 20.96
N MET A 59 55.82 -45.48 20.08
CA MET A 59 57.18 -45.58 19.54
C MET A 59 58.23 -45.23 20.60
N VAL A 60 58.03 -44.16 21.36
CA VAL A 60 58.89 -43.72 22.43
C VAL A 60 58.99 -44.79 23.51
N GLU A 61 57.86 -45.29 23.99
CA GLU A 61 57.83 -46.36 25.01
C GLU A 61 58.61 -47.60 24.59
N ARG A 62 58.48 -48.02 23.31
CA ARG A 62 59.21 -49.17 22.78
C ARG A 62 60.71 -48.94 22.70
N VAL A 63 61.11 -47.78 22.22
CA VAL A 63 62.57 -47.44 22.09
C VAL A 63 63.19 -47.29 23.46
N GLU A 64 62.55 -46.68 24.42
CA GLU A 64 63.01 -46.51 25.79
C GLU A 64 63.09 -47.85 26.54
N HIS A 65 62.14 -48.80 26.26
CA HIS A 65 62.11 -50.08 26.90
C HIS A 65 62.98 -51.16 26.22
N ASP A 66 62.90 -51.32 24.89
CA ASP A 66 63.54 -52.38 24.13
C ASP A 66 64.95 -51.99 23.67
N GLY A 67 65.30 -50.69 23.76
CA GLY A 67 66.54 -50.14 23.25
C GLY A 67 66.62 -50.06 21.71
N THR A 68 67.84 -49.78 21.19
CA THR A 68 68.11 -49.59 19.77
C THR A 68 68.99 -50.70 19.18
N GLY A 69 69.07 -51.85 19.82
CA GLY A 69 69.78 -53.03 19.31
C GLY A 69 69.18 -53.57 17.99
N PRO A 70 69.97 -54.36 17.20
CA PRO A 70 69.56 -54.82 15.86
C PRO A 70 68.16 -55.51 15.84
N ASP A 71 67.92 -56.40 16.80
CA ASP A 71 66.63 -57.13 16.88
C ASP A 71 65.45 -56.23 17.30
N ALA A 72 65.68 -55.29 18.23
CA ALA A 72 64.68 -54.29 18.61
C ALA A 72 64.33 -53.39 17.45
N VAL A 73 65.31 -52.92 16.71
CA VAL A 73 65.10 -52.09 15.51
C VAL A 73 64.38 -52.88 14.42
N ALA A 74 64.65 -54.16 14.21
CA ALA A 74 63.94 -54.97 13.22
C ALA A 74 62.48 -55.17 13.60
N ARG A 75 62.13 -55.45 14.89
CA ARG A 75 60.78 -55.48 15.38
C ARG A 75 60.05 -54.12 15.23
N LEU A 76 60.74 -53.02 15.59
CA LEU A 76 60.21 -51.70 15.49
C LEU A 76 59.84 -51.35 14.03
N ARG A 77 60.75 -51.58 13.07
CA ARG A 77 60.49 -51.38 11.64
C ARG A 77 59.23 -52.11 11.15
N SER A 78 59.04 -53.35 11.55
CA SER A 78 57.82 -54.13 11.18
C SER A 78 56.55 -53.52 11.75
N VAL A 79 56.60 -52.94 12.95
CA VAL A 79 55.45 -52.23 13.56
C VAL A 79 55.19 -50.91 12.83
N LEU A 80 56.27 -50.11 12.54
CA LEU A 80 56.14 -48.86 11.83
C LEU A 80 55.55 -49.07 10.43
N ALA A 81 55.97 -50.07 9.69
CA ALA A 81 55.46 -50.43 8.37
C ALA A 81 53.97 -50.79 8.40
N ARG A 82 53.47 -51.50 9.42
CA ARG A 82 52.05 -51.79 9.59
C ARG A 82 51.26 -50.50 9.94
N ARG A 83 51.79 -49.73 10.91
CA ARG A 83 51.10 -48.51 11.35
C ARG A 83 50.91 -47.45 10.25
N ILE A 84 51.94 -47.27 9.39
CA ILE A 84 51.84 -46.32 8.29
C ILE A 84 50.79 -46.75 7.26
N ALA A 85 50.60 -48.05 7.04
CA ALA A 85 49.58 -48.60 6.16
C ALA A 85 48.15 -48.34 6.67
N GLU A 86 47.94 -48.28 8.01
CA GLU A 86 46.69 -47.98 8.67
C GLU A 86 46.36 -46.49 8.72
N LEU A 87 47.31 -45.60 8.51
CA LEU A 87 47.23 -44.18 8.75
C LEU A 87 47.59 -43.36 7.47
N PRO A 88 46.65 -43.25 6.51
CA PRO A 88 46.92 -42.62 5.22
C PRO A 88 47.26 -41.12 5.32
N GLN A 89 46.99 -40.47 6.45
CA GLN A 89 47.38 -39.07 6.69
C GLN A 89 48.88 -38.90 6.93
N LEU A 90 49.61 -39.98 7.30
CA LEU A 90 51.03 -39.92 7.59
C LEU A 90 51.88 -40.20 6.33
N ASP A 91 52.95 -39.44 6.12
CA ASP A 91 53.95 -39.69 5.09
C ASP A 91 55.01 -40.72 5.59
N GLY A 92 55.38 -40.63 6.88
CA GLY A 92 56.39 -41.48 7.45
C GLY A 92 56.43 -41.43 8.97
N LEU A 93 56.98 -42.52 9.56
CA LEU A 93 57.33 -42.65 10.96
C LEU A 93 58.83 -42.90 11.04
N HIS A 94 59.53 -42.18 11.90
CA HIS A 94 60.98 -42.17 11.96
C HIS A 94 61.46 -42.13 13.42
N VAL A 95 62.62 -42.77 13.69
CA VAL A 95 63.32 -42.67 14.95
C VAL A 95 64.75 -42.26 14.65
N TYR A 96 65.24 -41.29 15.37
CA TYR A 96 66.60 -40.75 15.29
C TYR A 96 67.29 -40.92 16.63
N ASP A 97 68.62 -41.17 16.59
CA ASP A 97 69.47 -41.22 17.79
C ASP A 97 69.83 -39.81 18.28
N GLU A 98 70.70 -39.70 19.32
CA GLU A 98 71.10 -38.43 19.92
C GLU A 98 71.97 -37.55 18.99
N GLU A 99 72.63 -38.14 17.97
CA GLU A 99 73.37 -37.50 16.93
C GLU A 99 72.53 -37.11 15.72
N GLY A 100 71.22 -37.53 15.65
CA GLY A 100 70.33 -37.30 14.56
C GLY A 100 70.41 -38.25 13.39
N ASN A 101 71.05 -39.40 13.58
CA ASN A 101 71.10 -40.48 12.60
C ASN A 101 69.80 -41.29 12.60
N TRP A 102 69.58 -41.94 11.48
CA TRP A 102 68.36 -42.73 11.29
C TRP A 102 68.49 -44.12 11.98
N VAL A 103 67.73 -44.39 13.03
CA VAL A 103 67.63 -45.67 13.71
C VAL A 103 66.61 -46.61 13.03
N ALA A 104 65.41 -46.09 12.88
CA ALA A 104 64.30 -46.83 12.25
C ALA A 104 63.38 -45.91 11.44
N ASN A 105 62.78 -46.45 10.40
CA ASN A 105 61.76 -45.76 9.63
C ASN A 105 60.67 -46.76 9.14
N SER A 106 59.53 -46.21 8.74
CA SER A 106 58.40 -46.99 8.19
C SER A 106 58.56 -47.36 6.72
N ARG A 107 59.60 -46.91 6.03
CA ARG A 107 59.86 -47.16 4.61
C ARG A 107 60.86 -48.33 4.45
N THR A 108 60.78 -48.99 3.31
CA THR A 108 61.64 -50.13 3.01
C THR A 108 63.11 -49.75 2.77
N THR A 109 63.36 -48.51 2.34
CA THR A 109 64.70 -48.03 2.07
C THR A 109 65.13 -47.02 3.13
N GLN A 110 66.33 -47.19 3.71
CA GLN A 110 66.97 -46.22 4.60
C GLN A 110 67.82 -45.27 3.74
N PRO A 111 67.62 -43.96 3.84
CA PRO A 111 68.48 -43.05 3.13
C PRO A 111 69.93 -43.10 3.67
N GLU A 112 70.90 -43.33 2.80
CA GLU A 112 72.27 -43.24 3.17
C GLU A 112 72.74 -41.80 3.34
N ASN A 113 73.53 -41.52 4.37
CA ASN A 113 74.21 -40.22 4.64
C ASN A 113 73.20 -39.03 4.93
N LEU A 114 72.00 -39.30 5.40
CA LEU A 114 71.07 -38.25 5.88
C LEU A 114 71.12 -38.19 7.40
N ASN A 115 71.45 -37.01 7.92
CA ASN A 115 71.35 -36.69 9.35
C ASN A 115 70.33 -35.57 9.56
N ASN A 116 69.50 -35.65 10.64
CA ASN A 116 68.47 -34.71 10.93
C ASN A 116 68.74 -33.85 12.18
N ALA A 117 69.94 -33.83 12.73
CA ALA A 117 70.35 -33.03 13.90
C ALA A 117 70.09 -31.53 13.76
N ASN A 118 70.13 -31.04 12.52
CA ASN A 118 69.85 -29.61 12.21
C ASN A 118 68.39 -29.25 11.93
N ARG A 119 67.46 -30.21 12.04
CA ARG A 119 66.05 -29.93 11.87
C ARG A 119 65.50 -29.26 13.11
N GLU A 120 64.54 -28.32 12.92
CA GLU A 120 63.90 -27.53 13.99
C GLU A 120 63.37 -28.44 15.10
N TYR A 121 62.58 -29.46 14.75
CA TYR A 121 61.97 -30.41 15.72
C TYR A 121 63.03 -31.20 16.50
N PHE A 122 64.20 -31.49 15.89
CA PHE A 122 65.28 -32.19 16.55
C PHE A 122 66.01 -31.28 17.53
N VAL A 123 66.36 -30.07 17.09
CA VAL A 123 66.98 -29.03 17.93
C VAL A 123 66.07 -28.71 19.13
N PHE A 124 64.75 -28.60 18.90
CA PHE A 124 63.80 -28.38 19.99
C PHE A 124 63.92 -29.45 21.08
N HIS A 125 63.78 -30.72 20.75
CA HIS A 125 63.87 -31.80 21.74
C HIS A 125 65.23 -31.97 22.38
N ARG A 126 66.31 -31.63 21.72
CA ARG A 126 67.63 -31.63 22.30
C ARG A 126 67.84 -30.55 23.36
N THR A 127 67.15 -29.42 23.22
CA THR A 127 67.31 -28.27 24.11
C THR A 127 66.16 -28.11 25.14
N HIS A 128 65.07 -28.87 25.01
CA HIS A 128 63.91 -28.86 25.91
C HIS A 128 63.65 -30.25 26.47
N GLU A 129 63.42 -30.34 27.79
CA GLU A 129 63.17 -31.59 28.48
C GLU A 129 61.73 -32.08 28.44
N GLU A 130 60.82 -31.25 27.82
CA GLU A 130 59.40 -31.56 27.70
C GLU A 130 59.16 -32.85 26.92
N ARG A 131 58.32 -33.73 27.50
CA ARG A 131 57.95 -35.03 26.89
C ARG A 131 56.69 -34.98 26.07
N GLY A 132 56.04 -33.81 26.01
CA GLY A 132 54.84 -33.54 25.19
C GLY A 132 55.15 -33.59 23.70
N PRO A 133 54.14 -33.68 22.84
CA PRO A 133 54.32 -33.58 21.41
C PRO A 133 54.76 -32.16 21.02
N HIS A 134 55.73 -32.08 20.14
CA HIS A 134 56.11 -30.82 19.48
C HIS A 134 55.64 -30.83 18.02
N ILE A 135 54.86 -29.82 17.65
CA ILE A 135 54.45 -29.58 16.27
C ILE A 135 55.41 -28.57 15.65
N GLY A 136 56.31 -29.06 14.81
CA GLY A 136 57.32 -28.22 14.19
C GLY A 136 56.77 -27.45 12.99
N ILE A 137 57.57 -26.49 12.52
CA ILE A 137 57.27 -25.76 11.29
C ILE A 137 57.23 -26.71 10.08
N PRO A 138 56.40 -26.40 9.03
CA PRO A 138 56.37 -27.23 7.83
C PRO A 138 57.71 -27.41 7.19
N VAL A 139 58.07 -28.64 6.88
CA VAL A 139 59.34 -28.97 6.30
C VAL A 139 59.21 -29.69 4.95
N LYS A 140 60.14 -29.41 4.05
CA LYS A 140 60.25 -30.18 2.83
C LYS A 140 60.99 -31.50 3.13
N SER A 141 60.30 -32.61 2.82
CA SER A 141 60.87 -33.93 3.00
C SER A 141 62.13 -34.09 2.15
N ARG A 142 63.20 -34.60 2.77
CA ARG A 142 64.48 -34.91 2.08
C ARG A 142 64.36 -36.15 1.18
N THR A 143 63.35 -36.98 1.44
CA THR A 143 63.13 -38.24 0.72
C THR A 143 62.06 -38.16 -0.36
N SER A 144 60.93 -37.48 -0.10
CA SER A 144 59.81 -37.36 -1.04
C SER A 144 59.72 -35.99 -1.72
N GLY A 145 60.43 -34.97 -1.25
CA GLY A 145 60.30 -33.58 -1.73
C GLY A 145 58.99 -32.90 -1.36
N ARG A 146 58.05 -33.58 -0.71
CA ARG A 146 56.75 -33.06 -0.32
C ARG A 146 56.86 -32.16 0.92
N LEU A 147 55.94 -31.23 1.06
CA LEU A 147 55.75 -30.43 2.26
C LEU A 147 54.99 -31.25 3.31
N LEU A 148 55.54 -31.34 4.51
CA LEU A 148 55.03 -32.14 5.61
C LEU A 148 54.96 -31.33 6.89
N VAL A 149 54.00 -31.68 7.74
CA VAL A 149 53.89 -31.20 9.12
C VAL A 149 54.59 -32.21 10.02
N PRO A 150 55.72 -31.87 10.68
CA PRO A 150 56.36 -32.75 11.63
C PRO A 150 55.67 -32.69 12.98
N VAL A 151 55.35 -33.86 13.51
CA VAL A 151 54.92 -34.07 14.89
C VAL A 151 56.01 -34.96 15.54
N SER A 152 56.59 -34.55 16.64
CA SER A 152 57.72 -35.19 17.22
C SER A 152 57.64 -35.31 18.74
N ARG A 153 58.30 -36.34 19.29
CA ARG A 153 58.47 -36.54 20.74
C ARG A 153 59.91 -36.84 21.07
N ARG A 154 60.34 -36.35 22.23
CA ARG A 154 61.67 -36.66 22.82
C ARG A 154 61.72 -38.13 23.29
N ILE A 155 62.84 -38.78 23.02
CA ILE A 155 63.20 -40.06 23.55
C ILE A 155 64.31 -39.82 24.58
N ASN A 156 64.21 -40.50 25.73
CA ASN A 156 65.18 -40.38 26.82
C ASN A 156 65.89 -41.71 27.12
N HIS A 157 67.07 -41.61 27.61
CA HIS A 157 67.73 -42.70 28.33
C HIS A 157 67.07 -42.95 29.68
N ALA A 158 67.41 -44.07 30.34
CA ALA A 158 66.88 -44.43 31.66
C ALA A 158 67.18 -43.37 32.75
N ASP A 159 68.24 -42.59 32.58
CA ASP A 159 68.65 -41.51 33.47
C ASP A 159 67.94 -40.16 33.14
N GLY A 160 67.06 -40.13 32.13
CA GLY A 160 66.35 -38.94 31.71
C GLY A 160 67.09 -38.07 30.69
N SER A 161 68.38 -38.38 30.37
CA SER A 161 69.12 -37.65 29.36
C SER A 161 68.56 -37.88 27.94
N PHE A 162 68.85 -36.95 27.00
CA PHE A 162 68.39 -37.02 25.62
C PHE A 162 68.98 -38.22 24.88
N ALA A 163 68.10 -39.09 24.38
CA ALA A 163 68.47 -40.28 23.61
C ALA A 163 68.08 -40.23 22.14
N GLY A 164 67.27 -39.21 21.73
CA GLY A 164 66.83 -39.06 20.35
C GLY A 164 65.44 -38.51 20.17
N VAL A 165 64.92 -38.68 18.97
CA VAL A 165 63.60 -38.14 18.59
C VAL A 165 62.80 -39.17 17.82
N ALA A 166 61.53 -39.36 18.23
CA ALA A 166 60.49 -40.06 17.47
C ALA A 166 59.73 -38.99 16.63
N LEU A 167 59.56 -39.24 15.34
CA LEU A 167 58.92 -38.32 14.41
C LEU A 167 57.84 -39.00 13.59
N ALA A 168 56.69 -38.38 13.53
CA ALA A 168 55.61 -38.65 12.57
C ALA A 168 55.49 -37.44 11.64
N THR A 169 55.35 -37.67 10.35
CA THR A 169 55.17 -36.60 9.36
C THR A 169 53.82 -36.74 8.73
N ILE A 170 53.03 -35.65 8.77
CA ILE A 170 51.68 -35.58 8.22
C ILE A 170 51.72 -34.89 6.86
N HIS A 171 51.02 -35.43 5.85
CA HIS A 171 50.88 -34.77 4.56
C HIS A 171 50.06 -33.51 4.68
N ILE A 172 50.57 -32.35 4.17
CA ILE A 172 49.79 -31.15 4.07
C ILE A 172 48.59 -31.37 3.17
N ASP A 173 48.72 -32.14 2.10
CA ASP A 173 47.62 -32.53 1.21
C ASP A 173 46.43 -33.17 1.91
N PHE A 174 46.65 -33.83 3.09
CA PHE A 174 45.57 -34.43 3.86
C PHE A 174 44.62 -33.34 4.44
N PHE A 175 45.21 -32.27 4.97
CA PHE A 175 44.40 -31.13 5.43
C PHE A 175 43.74 -30.42 4.25
N MET A 176 44.46 -30.28 3.14
CA MET A 176 43.96 -29.61 1.94
C MET A 176 42.75 -30.34 1.35
N LYS A 177 42.78 -31.67 1.21
CA LYS A 177 41.68 -32.49 0.73
C LYS A 177 40.43 -32.29 1.58
N PHE A 178 40.57 -32.24 2.90
CA PHE A 178 39.46 -31.93 3.78
C PHE A 178 38.95 -30.53 3.58
N TYR A 179 39.82 -29.52 3.50
CA TYR A 179 39.42 -28.14 3.30
C TYR A 179 38.76 -27.90 1.93
N ASP A 180 39.17 -28.66 0.91
CA ASP A 180 38.59 -28.63 -0.43
C ASP A 180 37.15 -29.22 -0.46
N SER A 181 36.85 -30.13 0.46
CA SER A 181 35.50 -30.70 0.58
C SER A 181 34.48 -29.75 1.23
N LEU A 182 34.94 -28.65 1.83
CA LEU A 182 34.08 -27.69 2.51
C LEU A 182 33.56 -26.64 1.52
N ASP A 183 32.25 -26.37 1.61
CA ASP A 183 31.64 -25.27 0.86
C ASP A 183 31.91 -23.93 1.57
N ILE A 184 32.93 -23.24 1.09
CA ILE A 184 33.33 -21.91 1.59
C ILE A 184 33.17 -20.83 0.52
N GLY A 185 32.58 -21.17 -0.63
CA GLY A 185 32.52 -20.32 -1.81
C GLY A 185 33.86 -20.21 -2.55
N GLU A 186 33.85 -19.55 -3.70
CA GLU A 186 35.05 -19.35 -4.53
C GLU A 186 36.03 -18.34 -3.90
N ALA A 187 35.50 -17.30 -3.26
CA ALA A 187 36.26 -16.26 -2.60
C ALA A 187 36.57 -16.58 -1.12
N GLY A 188 36.17 -17.73 -0.61
CA GLY A 188 36.43 -18.17 0.75
C GLY A 188 37.91 -18.54 0.96
N ALA A 189 38.34 -18.53 2.21
CA ALA A 189 39.71 -18.94 2.57
C ALA A 189 39.70 -19.72 3.90
N VAL A 190 40.69 -20.61 4.02
CA VAL A 190 40.95 -21.38 5.23
C VAL A 190 42.43 -21.33 5.54
N ALA A 191 42.79 -21.26 6.80
CA ALA A 191 44.16 -21.33 7.23
C ALA A 191 44.30 -22.17 8.51
N LEU A 192 45.35 -22.98 8.58
CA LEU A 192 45.86 -23.63 9.80
C LEU A 192 47.17 -22.94 10.16
N VAL A 193 47.26 -22.43 11.38
CA VAL A 193 48.38 -21.60 11.84
C VAL A 193 48.86 -22.09 13.21
N LEU A 194 50.18 -22.15 13.42
CA LEU A 194 50.77 -22.34 14.73
C LEU A 194 50.61 -21.09 15.60
N GLU A 195 50.54 -21.25 16.90
CA GLU A 195 50.45 -20.13 17.85
C GLU A 195 51.71 -19.22 17.82
N ASN A 196 52.83 -19.69 17.28
CA ASN A 196 53.99 -18.85 17.01
C ASN A 196 53.85 -18.01 15.74
N GLY A 197 52.67 -18.03 15.08
CA GLY A 197 52.39 -17.27 13.87
C GLY A 197 52.77 -17.97 12.57
N THR A 198 53.32 -19.18 12.59
CA THR A 198 53.74 -19.88 11.35
C THR A 198 52.51 -20.48 10.64
N MET A 199 52.30 -20.15 9.37
CA MET A 199 51.25 -20.73 8.55
C MET A 199 51.60 -22.17 8.17
N MET A 200 50.77 -23.10 8.55
CA MET A 200 50.93 -24.53 8.25
C MET A 200 50.39 -24.89 6.87
N THR A 201 49.20 -24.42 6.57
CA THR A 201 48.55 -24.59 5.26
C THR A 201 47.43 -23.58 5.06
N ARG A 202 47.06 -23.35 3.80
CA ARG A 202 45.97 -22.43 3.43
C ARG A 202 45.23 -22.91 2.18
N ARG A 203 43.91 -22.66 2.14
CA ARG A 203 43.09 -22.69 0.91
C ARG A 203 42.68 -21.25 0.57
N PRO A 204 42.74 -20.75 -0.67
CA PRO A 204 43.42 -21.39 -1.82
C PRO A 204 44.88 -21.71 -1.52
N TYR A 205 45.31 -22.88 -2.02
CA TYR A 205 46.68 -23.34 -1.77
C TYR A 205 47.73 -22.49 -2.53
N GLY A 206 48.77 -22.13 -1.83
CA GLY A 206 49.94 -21.46 -2.38
C GLY A 206 51.20 -21.90 -1.64
N PRO A 207 52.10 -22.66 -2.30
CA PRO A 207 53.29 -23.20 -1.63
C PRO A 207 54.18 -22.11 -1.00
N ALA A 208 54.17 -20.89 -1.54
CA ALA A 208 54.89 -19.75 -0.98
C ALA A 208 54.29 -19.22 0.34
N MET A 209 53.09 -19.65 0.69
CA MET A 209 52.40 -19.22 1.92
C MET A 209 52.71 -20.15 3.10
N VAL A 210 53.11 -21.40 2.80
CA VAL A 210 53.45 -22.39 3.84
C VAL A 210 54.77 -21.99 4.51
N GLY A 211 54.79 -21.97 5.82
CA GLY A 211 55.93 -21.50 6.63
C GLY A 211 56.05 -19.99 6.78
N ARG A 212 55.14 -19.20 6.16
CA ARG A 212 55.16 -17.73 6.28
C ARG A 212 54.74 -17.31 7.69
N ASN A 213 55.36 -16.25 8.19
CA ASN A 213 55.01 -15.65 9.46
C ASN A 213 53.77 -14.76 9.34
N MET A 214 52.80 -14.98 10.23
CA MET A 214 51.52 -14.26 10.27
C MET A 214 51.40 -13.31 11.46
N LEU A 215 52.41 -13.14 12.30
CA LEU A 215 52.36 -12.34 13.54
C LEU A 215 51.88 -10.91 13.32
N GLU A 216 52.30 -10.31 12.20
CA GLU A 216 51.93 -8.92 11.88
C GLU A 216 50.56 -8.77 11.20
N THR A 217 49.90 -9.88 10.88
CA THR A 217 48.59 -9.84 10.21
C THR A 217 47.49 -9.46 11.17
N GLU A 218 46.47 -8.80 10.63
CA GLU A 218 45.25 -8.44 11.40
C GLU A 218 44.56 -9.69 11.96
N LEU A 219 44.56 -10.81 11.22
CA LEU A 219 44.02 -12.09 11.68
C LEU A 219 44.69 -12.56 12.97
N PHE A 220 46.05 -12.56 12.98
CA PHE A 220 46.79 -13.02 14.15
C PHE A 220 46.61 -12.08 15.36
N ARG A 221 46.63 -10.78 15.12
CA ARG A 221 46.37 -9.78 16.17
C ARG A 221 44.96 -9.95 16.75
N SER A 222 43.96 -10.20 15.91
CA SER A 222 42.61 -10.44 16.35
C SER A 222 42.50 -11.73 17.16
N TYR A 223 43.17 -12.82 16.76
CA TYR A 223 43.27 -14.07 17.52
C TYR A 223 43.87 -13.84 18.91
N VAL A 224 44.95 -13.13 19.01
CA VAL A 224 45.59 -12.79 20.29
C VAL A 224 44.68 -11.92 21.18
N ALA A 225 43.98 -10.97 20.59
CA ALA A 225 43.12 -10.02 21.33
C ALA A 225 41.81 -10.62 21.79
N GLN A 226 41.19 -11.50 21.01
CA GLN A 226 39.86 -12.09 21.32
C GLN A 226 39.96 -13.43 22.04
N GLY A 227 41.12 -14.08 22.07
CA GLY A 227 41.33 -15.37 22.70
C GLY A 227 41.04 -16.57 21.78
N PRO A 228 40.75 -17.78 22.35
CA PRO A 228 40.77 -19.04 21.63
C PRO A 228 39.65 -19.18 20.57
N VAL A 229 38.62 -18.35 20.64
CA VAL A 229 37.48 -18.37 19.70
C VAL A 229 37.08 -16.94 19.43
N GLY A 230 36.95 -16.58 18.17
CA GLY A 230 36.51 -15.24 17.77
C GLY A 230 36.02 -15.19 16.34
N THR A 231 35.33 -14.07 16.03
CA THR A 231 34.87 -13.77 14.66
C THR A 231 35.08 -12.31 14.37
N VAL A 232 35.70 -12.00 13.24
CA VAL A 232 36.05 -10.60 12.88
C VAL A 232 36.03 -10.41 11.37
N TYR A 233 35.63 -9.22 10.94
CA TYR A 233 35.77 -8.81 9.55
C TYR A 233 37.16 -8.29 9.31
N ILE A 234 37.88 -8.92 8.37
CA ILE A 234 39.27 -8.56 8.03
C ILE A 234 39.41 -8.40 6.51
N LYS A 235 40.08 -7.36 6.10
CA LYS A 235 40.55 -7.23 4.73
C LYS A 235 41.85 -8.06 4.59
N SER A 236 41.76 -9.10 3.76
CA SER A 236 42.91 -10.00 3.55
C SER A 236 44.11 -9.25 2.99
N ALA A 237 45.25 -9.35 3.65
CA ALA A 237 46.50 -8.77 3.19
C ALA A 237 47.07 -9.42 1.91
N GLN A 238 46.47 -10.53 1.46
CA GLN A 238 46.99 -11.32 0.35
C GLN A 238 46.27 -11.04 -0.96
N ASP A 239 44.98 -10.83 -0.93
CA ASP A 239 44.11 -10.62 -2.09
C ASP A 239 43.17 -9.40 -1.97
N GLY A 240 43.24 -8.69 -0.85
CA GLY A 240 42.44 -7.46 -0.62
C GLY A 240 40.96 -7.67 -0.39
N LEU A 241 40.44 -8.91 -0.36
CA LEU A 241 39.02 -9.19 -0.19
C LEU A 241 38.59 -9.05 1.28
N MET A 242 37.42 -8.47 1.49
CA MET A 242 36.79 -8.40 2.81
C MET A 242 36.15 -9.74 3.15
N ARG A 243 36.60 -10.37 4.21
CA ARG A 243 36.08 -11.65 4.69
C ARG A 243 35.67 -11.58 6.14
N LEU A 244 34.63 -12.30 6.48
CA LEU A 244 34.35 -12.65 7.87
C LEU A 244 35.20 -13.85 8.23
N ASN A 245 36.14 -13.64 9.12
CA ASN A 245 37.05 -14.67 9.62
C ASN A 245 36.53 -15.16 10.97
N SER A 246 36.25 -16.46 11.08
CA SER A 246 36.05 -17.11 12.35
C SER A 246 37.26 -17.97 12.65
N PHE A 247 37.86 -17.79 13.81
CA PHE A 247 39.00 -18.57 14.23
C PHE A 247 38.73 -19.36 15.50
N ARG A 248 39.39 -20.54 15.60
CA ARG A 248 39.30 -21.42 16.75
C ARG A 248 40.61 -22.11 17.01
N ARG A 249 41.06 -22.03 18.28
CA ARG A 249 42.18 -22.79 18.77
C ARG A 249 41.87 -24.28 18.83
N LEU A 250 42.84 -25.15 18.57
CA LEU A 250 42.77 -26.57 18.83
C LEU A 250 42.79 -26.81 20.35
N ASP A 251 42.09 -27.84 20.79
CA ASP A 251 41.98 -28.11 22.23
C ASP A 251 43.27 -28.68 22.84
N ASN A 252 44.02 -29.50 22.07
CA ASN A 252 45.18 -30.26 22.57
C ASN A 252 46.52 -29.77 22.04
N TYR A 253 46.56 -28.95 20.99
CA TYR A 253 47.79 -28.57 20.31
C TYR A 253 47.87 -27.04 20.07
N PRO A 254 49.09 -26.48 20.01
CA PRO A 254 49.32 -25.06 19.90
C PRO A 254 49.07 -24.55 18.47
N LEU A 255 47.89 -24.76 17.93
CA LEU A 255 47.44 -24.31 16.62
C LEU A 255 46.07 -23.67 16.73
N PHE A 256 45.75 -22.86 15.76
CA PHE A 256 44.41 -22.39 15.50
C PHE A 256 44.06 -22.48 14.03
N VAL A 257 42.78 -22.62 13.75
CA VAL A 257 42.21 -22.61 12.40
C VAL A 257 41.45 -21.32 12.20
N ALA A 258 41.54 -20.74 11.01
CA ALA A 258 40.70 -19.65 10.58
C ALA A 258 39.89 -20.06 9.34
N ALA A 259 38.57 -19.92 9.43
CA ALA A 259 37.66 -20.07 8.30
C ALA A 259 37.13 -18.67 7.91
N ALA A 260 37.32 -18.29 6.67
CA ALA A 260 37.03 -16.96 6.16
C ALA A 260 36.02 -17.06 5.01
N LEU A 261 34.85 -16.44 5.17
CA LEU A 261 33.80 -16.36 4.14
C LEU A 261 33.75 -14.95 3.53
N SER A 262 33.56 -14.88 2.21
CA SER A 262 33.45 -13.60 1.52
C SER A 262 32.09 -12.97 1.75
N LYS A 263 32.11 -11.76 2.28
CA LYS A 263 30.89 -10.98 2.48
C LYS A 263 30.18 -10.66 1.16
N ASP A 264 30.96 -10.30 0.14
CA ASP A 264 30.41 -9.88 -1.14
C ASP A 264 29.75 -11.05 -1.88
N GLU A 265 30.39 -12.24 -1.82
CA GLU A 265 29.86 -13.47 -2.43
C GLU A 265 28.52 -13.88 -1.81
N ILE A 266 28.41 -13.83 -0.49
CA ILE A 266 27.18 -14.16 0.23
C ILE A 266 26.08 -13.13 -0.07
N LEU A 267 26.42 -11.86 -0.14
CA LEU A 267 25.48 -10.81 -0.44
C LEU A 267 25.05 -10.72 -1.92
N VAL A 268 25.76 -11.37 -2.84
CA VAL A 268 25.35 -11.40 -4.27
C VAL A 268 23.93 -11.99 -4.43
N ASN A 269 23.67 -13.12 -3.78
CA ASN A 269 22.35 -13.74 -3.85
C ASN A 269 21.27 -12.86 -3.20
N TRP A 270 21.58 -12.28 -2.02
CA TRP A 270 20.70 -11.34 -1.36
C TRP A 270 20.39 -10.12 -2.24
N TRP A 271 21.42 -9.54 -2.91
CA TRP A 271 21.23 -8.43 -3.83
C TRP A 271 20.29 -8.77 -4.98
N ARG A 272 20.48 -9.94 -5.59
CA ARG A 272 19.64 -10.41 -6.71
C ARG A 272 18.19 -10.59 -6.27
N GLU A 273 17.95 -11.27 -5.14
CA GLU A 273 16.62 -11.49 -4.58
C GLU A 273 15.96 -10.18 -4.19
N THR A 274 16.68 -9.31 -3.48
CA THR A 274 16.19 -7.99 -3.08
C THR A 274 15.81 -7.15 -4.30
N LEU A 275 16.61 -7.14 -5.36
CA LEU A 275 16.32 -6.38 -6.57
C LEU A 275 15.01 -6.82 -7.23
N TRP A 276 14.77 -8.12 -7.32
CA TRP A 276 13.52 -8.65 -7.87
C TRP A 276 12.31 -8.34 -6.98
N HIS A 277 12.44 -8.52 -5.67
CA HIS A 277 11.38 -8.19 -4.72
C HIS A 277 11.04 -6.71 -4.71
N SER A 278 12.03 -5.87 -4.50
CA SER A 278 11.84 -4.41 -4.43
C SER A 278 11.38 -3.84 -5.78
N GLY A 279 11.85 -4.42 -6.89
CA GLY A 279 11.34 -4.10 -8.23
C GLY A 279 9.85 -4.42 -8.38
N GLY A 280 9.40 -5.57 -7.90
CA GLY A 280 7.99 -5.96 -7.86
C GLY A 280 7.14 -5.04 -6.98
N VAL A 281 7.62 -4.72 -5.77
CA VAL A 281 6.93 -3.79 -4.85
C VAL A 281 6.86 -2.39 -5.44
N LEU A 282 7.93 -1.90 -6.08
CA LEU A 282 7.93 -0.61 -6.75
C LEU A 282 6.90 -0.56 -7.89
N LEU A 283 6.86 -1.59 -8.73
CA LEU A 283 5.88 -1.70 -9.80
C LEU A 283 4.44 -1.70 -9.24
N LEU A 284 4.18 -2.49 -8.20
CA LEU A 284 2.88 -2.52 -7.53
C LEU A 284 2.51 -1.15 -6.98
N THR A 285 3.46 -0.48 -6.34
CA THR A 285 3.26 0.88 -5.79
C THR A 285 2.91 1.88 -6.88
N LEU A 286 3.57 1.83 -8.04
CA LEU A 286 3.27 2.67 -9.19
C LEU A 286 1.87 2.38 -9.76
N ILE A 287 1.46 1.12 -9.83
CA ILE A 287 0.12 0.73 -10.27
C ILE A 287 -0.94 1.28 -9.30
N VAL A 288 -0.75 1.11 -7.99
CA VAL A 288 -1.67 1.63 -6.96
C VAL A 288 -1.75 3.16 -7.02
N ALA A 289 -0.61 3.84 -7.14
CA ALA A 289 -0.56 5.29 -7.29
C ALA A 289 -1.31 5.77 -8.55
N PHE A 290 -1.10 5.08 -9.69
CA PHE A 290 -1.78 5.40 -10.95
C PHE A 290 -3.29 5.18 -10.86
N ILE A 291 -3.73 4.06 -10.32
CA ILE A 291 -5.16 3.77 -10.13
C ILE A 291 -5.77 4.81 -9.19
N GLY A 292 -5.12 5.08 -8.06
CA GLY A 292 -5.56 6.09 -7.11
C GLY A 292 -5.67 7.50 -7.71
N TRP A 293 -4.68 7.90 -8.49
CA TRP A 293 -4.71 9.17 -9.21
C TRP A 293 -5.88 9.22 -10.21
N ARG A 294 -6.08 8.14 -10.97
CA ARG A 294 -7.16 8.05 -11.95
C ARG A 294 -8.55 8.10 -11.32
N LEU A 295 -8.75 7.37 -10.20
CA LEU A 295 -10.01 7.40 -9.45
C LEU A 295 -10.34 8.78 -8.89
N VAL A 296 -9.35 9.44 -8.28
CA VAL A 296 -9.53 10.81 -7.75
C VAL A 296 -9.87 11.78 -8.87
N ARG A 297 -9.19 11.69 -10.01
CA ARG A 297 -9.49 12.53 -11.18
C ARG A 297 -10.90 12.29 -11.71
N GLN A 298 -11.33 11.03 -11.79
CA GLN A 298 -12.68 10.68 -12.23
C GLN A 298 -13.75 11.20 -11.26
N PHE A 299 -13.52 11.05 -9.96
CA PHE A 299 -14.43 11.59 -8.93
C PHE A 299 -14.56 13.12 -9.00
N GLN A 300 -13.44 13.83 -9.20
CA GLN A 300 -13.46 15.28 -9.37
C GLN A 300 -14.24 15.73 -10.62
N LEU A 301 -14.12 15.00 -11.72
CA LEU A 301 -14.88 15.27 -12.94
C LEU A 301 -16.39 15.02 -12.70
N GLN A 302 -16.77 13.93 -12.06
CA GLN A 302 -18.17 13.62 -11.75
C GLN A 302 -18.80 14.70 -10.86
N THR A 303 -18.12 15.11 -9.79
CA THR A 303 -18.64 16.16 -8.89
C THR A 303 -18.83 17.51 -9.59
N ARG A 304 -17.96 17.87 -10.54
CA ARG A 304 -18.13 19.08 -11.36
C ARG A 304 -19.34 18.97 -12.27
N THR A 305 -19.48 17.85 -12.99
CA THR A 305 -20.61 17.62 -13.91
C THR A 305 -21.94 17.58 -13.16
N GLU A 306 -22.01 16.99 -11.97
CA GLU A 306 -23.20 17.01 -11.13
C GLU A 306 -23.56 18.43 -10.66
N ALA A 307 -22.58 19.25 -10.30
CA ALA A 307 -22.80 20.64 -9.92
C ALA A 307 -23.36 21.48 -11.08
N GLU A 308 -22.78 21.34 -12.28
CA GLU A 308 -23.26 22.01 -13.51
C GLU A 308 -24.68 21.57 -13.87
N LEU A 309 -24.97 20.26 -13.76
CA LEU A 309 -26.31 19.73 -14.04
C LEU A 309 -27.38 20.30 -13.08
N ARG A 310 -27.06 20.36 -11.77
CA ARG A 310 -27.95 20.98 -10.77
C ARG A 310 -28.23 22.44 -11.09
N GLN A 311 -27.20 23.21 -11.39
CA GLN A 311 -27.32 24.62 -11.72
C GLN A 311 -28.19 24.86 -12.97
N THR A 312 -28.00 24.04 -14.01
CA THR A 312 -28.80 24.12 -15.24
C THR A 312 -30.26 23.72 -14.98
N ARG A 313 -30.50 22.72 -14.17
CA ARG A 313 -31.88 22.29 -13.77
C ARG A 313 -32.60 23.39 -13.02
N ASP A 314 -31.95 24.01 -12.02
CA ASP A 314 -32.58 25.08 -11.22
C ASP A 314 -32.91 26.32 -12.10
N ALA A 315 -32.02 26.65 -13.05
CA ALA A 315 -32.27 27.71 -14.04
C ALA A 315 -33.49 27.39 -14.94
N LEU A 316 -33.60 26.14 -15.42
CA LEU A 316 -34.74 25.67 -16.21
C LEU A 316 -36.06 25.69 -15.40
N GLU A 317 -36.07 25.28 -14.15
CA GLU A 317 -37.23 25.32 -13.28
C GLU A 317 -37.70 26.79 -13.07
N THR A 318 -36.79 27.70 -12.85
CA THR A 318 -37.08 29.14 -12.71
C THR A 318 -37.65 29.73 -13.98
N LEU A 319 -37.05 29.42 -15.12
CA LEU A 319 -37.55 29.90 -16.43
C LEU A 319 -38.96 29.33 -16.72
N ASN A 320 -39.19 28.06 -16.42
CA ASN A 320 -40.51 27.43 -16.62
C ASN A 320 -41.60 28.08 -15.76
N LYS A 321 -41.28 28.37 -14.48
CA LYS A 321 -42.21 29.15 -13.62
C LYS A 321 -42.55 30.50 -14.22
N THR A 322 -41.56 31.24 -14.66
CA THR A 322 -41.74 32.57 -15.28
C THR A 322 -42.57 32.48 -16.55
N LEU A 323 -42.29 31.50 -17.42
CA LEU A 323 -43.08 31.27 -18.63
C LEU A 323 -44.54 30.91 -18.31
N ASN A 324 -44.81 30.12 -17.28
CA ASN A 324 -46.16 29.79 -16.87
C ASN A 324 -46.90 31.01 -16.36
N THR A 325 -46.30 31.83 -15.52
CA THR A 325 -46.90 33.11 -15.06
C THR A 325 -47.28 34.01 -16.23
N LEU A 326 -46.32 34.25 -17.15
CA LEU A 326 -46.58 35.05 -18.35
C LEU A 326 -47.67 34.49 -19.25
N ALA A 327 -47.81 33.18 -19.30
CA ALA A 327 -48.83 32.51 -20.14
C ALA A 327 -50.21 32.46 -19.54
N MET A 328 -50.38 32.68 -18.24
CA MET A 328 -51.64 32.43 -17.49
C MET A 328 -52.22 33.70 -16.84
N GLU A 329 -51.48 34.77 -16.70
CA GLU A 329 -51.94 36.04 -16.13
C GLU A 329 -52.19 37.10 -17.22
N ASP A 330 -53.11 38.02 -16.94
CA ASP A 330 -53.36 39.20 -17.76
C ASP A 330 -52.38 40.32 -17.35
N GLY A 331 -51.59 40.74 -18.29
CA GLY A 331 -50.49 41.71 -18.04
C GLY A 331 -50.97 43.12 -17.63
N LEU A 332 -52.23 43.46 -17.84
CA LEU A 332 -52.76 44.76 -17.42
C LEU A 332 -53.35 44.69 -15.98
N THR A 333 -54.17 43.72 -15.69
CA THR A 333 -54.94 43.68 -14.45
C THR A 333 -54.32 42.78 -13.37
N GLY A 334 -53.36 41.94 -13.73
CA GLY A 334 -52.74 40.93 -12.82
C GLY A 334 -53.70 39.81 -12.46
N LEU A 335 -54.89 39.78 -13.02
CA LEU A 335 -55.84 38.68 -12.88
C LEU A 335 -55.47 37.50 -13.77
N ALA A 336 -56.09 36.36 -13.58
CA ALA A 336 -55.98 35.29 -14.54
C ALA A 336 -56.41 35.77 -15.93
N ASN A 337 -55.71 35.37 -16.97
CA ASN A 337 -56.17 35.66 -18.34
C ASN A 337 -57.22 34.63 -18.76
N ARG A 338 -57.83 34.90 -19.91
CA ARG A 338 -58.90 34.03 -20.45
C ARG A 338 -58.45 32.56 -20.57
N ARG A 339 -57.19 32.32 -20.95
CA ARG A 339 -56.69 30.95 -21.09
C ARG A 339 -56.70 30.24 -19.73
N GLN A 340 -56.19 30.88 -18.67
CA GLN A 340 -56.24 30.35 -17.32
C GLN A 340 -57.69 30.14 -16.82
N PHE A 341 -58.57 31.08 -17.16
CA PHE A 341 -59.98 30.93 -16.83
C PHE A 341 -60.58 29.70 -17.48
N ASP A 342 -60.40 29.49 -18.79
CA ASP A 342 -60.95 28.33 -19.52
C ASP A 342 -60.43 27.02 -18.92
N VAL A 343 -59.10 26.92 -18.67
CA VAL A 343 -58.48 25.70 -18.05
C VAL A 343 -59.04 25.45 -16.66
N THR A 344 -59.21 26.47 -15.85
CA THR A 344 -59.74 26.34 -14.49
C THR A 344 -61.21 26.01 -14.48
N LEU A 345 -61.99 26.63 -15.36
CA LEU A 345 -63.42 26.32 -15.53
C LEU A 345 -63.65 24.82 -15.86
N ASP A 346 -62.93 24.29 -16.83
CA ASP A 346 -63.01 22.88 -17.23
C ASP A 346 -62.63 21.94 -16.07
N SER A 347 -61.58 22.30 -15.32
CA SER A 347 -61.14 21.54 -14.15
C SER A 347 -62.15 21.55 -13.02
N GLU A 348 -62.65 22.74 -12.64
CA GLU A 348 -63.60 22.93 -11.55
C GLU A 348 -65.01 22.37 -11.88
N TYR A 349 -65.40 22.48 -13.15
CA TYR A 349 -66.63 21.83 -13.63
C TYR A 349 -66.56 20.30 -13.49
N SER A 350 -65.46 19.73 -13.93
CA SER A 350 -65.20 18.30 -13.79
C SER A 350 -65.14 17.87 -12.31
N ARG A 351 -64.57 18.70 -11.44
CA ARG A 351 -64.53 18.46 -10.00
C ARG A 351 -65.97 18.52 -9.40
N ALA A 352 -66.74 19.57 -9.71
CA ALA A 352 -68.07 19.76 -9.25
C ALA A 352 -69.02 18.57 -9.64
N ALA A 353 -68.83 18.05 -10.88
CA ALA A 353 -69.60 16.86 -11.34
C ALA A 353 -69.27 15.60 -10.52
N ARG A 354 -68.01 15.42 -10.09
CA ARG A 354 -67.57 14.27 -9.28
C ARG A 354 -68.03 14.37 -7.82
N THR A 355 -68.01 15.59 -7.28
CA THR A 355 -68.36 15.83 -5.85
C THR A 355 -69.80 16.23 -5.63
N ALA A 356 -70.62 16.25 -6.68
CA ALA A 356 -72.01 16.73 -6.65
C ALA A 356 -72.12 18.13 -6.00
N SER A 357 -71.17 19.00 -6.24
CA SER A 357 -71.09 20.32 -5.69
C SER A 357 -71.56 21.37 -6.71
N THR A 358 -71.86 22.57 -6.25
CA THR A 358 -72.31 23.70 -7.08
C THR A 358 -71.07 24.49 -7.55
N LEU A 359 -71.03 24.90 -8.80
CA LEU A 359 -70.06 25.82 -9.38
C LEU A 359 -70.79 27.07 -9.83
N ALA A 360 -70.46 28.23 -9.27
CA ALA A 360 -70.98 29.49 -9.66
C ALA A 360 -69.98 30.33 -10.52
N LEU A 361 -70.54 31.15 -11.38
CA LEU A 361 -69.80 32.09 -12.24
C LEU A 361 -70.47 33.46 -12.15
N ILE A 362 -69.59 34.44 -11.94
CA ILE A 362 -69.97 35.84 -12.06
C ILE A 362 -69.31 36.37 -13.33
N MET A 363 -70.07 36.80 -14.32
CA MET A 363 -69.60 37.58 -15.48
C MET A 363 -69.87 39.04 -15.21
N MET A 364 -68.86 39.86 -15.42
CA MET A 364 -68.94 41.31 -15.14
C MET A 364 -68.41 42.10 -16.34
N ASP A 365 -68.91 43.31 -16.48
CA ASP A 365 -68.56 44.23 -17.52
C ASP A 365 -68.61 45.63 -16.97
N VAL A 366 -67.54 46.45 -17.30
CA VAL A 366 -67.48 47.85 -16.84
C VAL A 366 -68.42 48.68 -17.68
N ASP A 367 -69.44 49.29 -17.02
CA ASP A 367 -70.48 50.03 -17.67
C ASP A 367 -69.92 51.25 -18.43
N CYS A 368 -70.38 51.41 -19.68
CA CYS A 368 -70.08 52.54 -20.57
C CYS A 368 -68.53 52.73 -20.75
N PHE A 369 -67.72 51.66 -20.62
CA PHE A 369 -66.22 51.74 -20.66
C PHE A 369 -65.70 52.30 -21.98
N LYS A 370 -66.35 52.00 -23.08
CA LYS A 370 -65.94 52.61 -24.36
C LYS A 370 -66.09 54.15 -24.30
N GLN A 371 -67.17 54.67 -23.74
CA GLN A 371 -67.34 56.12 -23.56
C GLN A 371 -66.30 56.74 -22.60
N TYR A 372 -65.91 55.94 -21.56
CA TYR A 372 -64.84 56.33 -20.67
C TYR A 372 -63.51 56.51 -21.43
N ASN A 373 -63.14 55.52 -22.24
CA ASN A 373 -61.95 55.64 -23.10
C ASN A 373 -62.00 56.76 -24.09
N ASP A 374 -63.19 57.00 -24.69
CA ASP A 374 -63.39 58.12 -25.65
C ASP A 374 -63.21 59.49 -24.99
N ILE A 375 -63.54 59.66 -23.70
CA ILE A 375 -63.47 60.92 -22.95
C ILE A 375 -62.08 61.07 -22.31
N TYR A 376 -61.50 60.03 -21.69
CA TYR A 376 -60.32 60.18 -20.86
C TYR A 376 -59.04 59.57 -21.50
N GLY A 377 -59.20 58.89 -22.63
CA GLY A 377 -58.13 58.22 -23.34
C GLY A 377 -57.86 56.77 -22.80
N HIS A 378 -57.20 55.95 -23.63
CA HIS A 378 -56.93 54.54 -23.31
C HIS A 378 -56.03 54.35 -22.09
N ALA A 379 -55.06 55.27 -21.81
CA ALA A 379 -54.22 55.17 -20.64
C ALA A 379 -55.00 55.27 -19.33
N ALA A 380 -56.00 56.18 -19.26
CA ALA A 380 -56.91 56.30 -18.12
C ALA A 380 -57.80 55.06 -18.01
N GLY A 381 -58.25 54.49 -19.14
CA GLY A 381 -58.99 53.22 -19.17
C GLY A 381 -58.17 52.05 -18.64
N ASP A 382 -56.91 51.98 -18.97
CA ASP A 382 -56.00 50.95 -18.46
C ASP A 382 -55.83 51.06 -16.93
N GLU A 383 -55.59 52.27 -16.40
CA GLU A 383 -55.53 52.52 -14.94
C GLU A 383 -56.86 52.18 -14.23
N CYS A 384 -57.98 52.50 -14.86
CA CYS A 384 -59.30 52.12 -14.39
C CYS A 384 -59.45 50.60 -14.30
N LEU A 385 -59.11 49.86 -15.34
CA LEU A 385 -59.17 48.39 -15.34
C LEU A 385 -58.19 47.75 -14.32
N GLN A 386 -56.99 48.32 -14.17
CA GLN A 386 -56.08 47.88 -13.12
C GLN A 386 -56.68 48.03 -11.72
N THR A 387 -57.25 49.19 -11.45
CA THR A 387 -57.84 49.48 -10.15
C THR A 387 -59.03 48.57 -9.87
N ILE A 388 -59.89 48.33 -10.87
CA ILE A 388 -61.02 47.40 -10.79
C ILE A 388 -60.51 45.97 -10.61
N GLY A 389 -59.47 45.56 -11.39
CA GLY A 389 -58.88 44.23 -11.27
C GLY A 389 -58.34 43.95 -9.87
N CYS A 390 -57.55 44.90 -9.32
CA CYS A 390 -57.04 44.83 -7.94
C CYS A 390 -58.19 44.69 -6.92
N THR A 391 -59.28 45.41 -7.11
CA THR A 391 -60.46 45.37 -6.22
C THR A 391 -61.15 44.03 -6.29
N ILE A 392 -61.32 43.46 -7.48
CA ILE A 392 -61.92 42.14 -7.68
C ILE A 392 -61.00 41.07 -7.11
N ALA A 393 -59.71 41.09 -7.37
CA ALA A 393 -58.76 40.11 -6.82
C ALA A 393 -58.85 40.03 -5.29
N ARG A 394 -58.90 41.21 -4.62
CA ARG A 394 -58.96 41.28 -3.15
C ARG A 394 -60.29 40.74 -2.59
N LEU A 395 -61.38 40.81 -3.31
CA LEU A 395 -62.73 40.40 -2.85
C LEU A 395 -63.03 38.94 -3.21
N ALA A 396 -62.59 38.50 -4.38
CA ALA A 396 -62.95 37.22 -4.98
C ALA A 396 -62.03 36.07 -4.64
N SER A 397 -60.70 36.29 -4.50
CA SER A 397 -59.75 35.20 -4.26
C SER A 397 -59.57 34.88 -2.76
N ARG A 398 -60.61 34.40 -2.12
CA ARG A 398 -60.63 34.11 -0.67
C ARG A 398 -60.60 32.63 -0.29
N ARG A 399 -60.92 31.75 -1.22
CA ARG A 399 -60.94 30.29 -0.99
C ARG A 399 -60.08 29.57 -2.02
N PRO A 400 -59.50 28.44 -1.70
CA PRO A 400 -58.86 27.60 -2.70
C PRO A 400 -59.83 27.25 -3.84
N GLY A 401 -59.45 27.57 -5.06
CA GLY A 401 -60.23 27.34 -6.27
C GLY A 401 -61.05 28.53 -6.76
N ASP A 402 -61.25 29.59 -5.94
CA ASP A 402 -61.82 30.87 -6.44
C ASP A 402 -60.83 31.44 -7.44
N LEU A 403 -61.32 31.90 -8.60
CA LEU A 403 -60.51 32.51 -9.65
C LEU A 403 -61.15 33.79 -10.14
N ALA A 404 -60.42 34.86 -10.06
CA ALA A 404 -60.77 36.13 -10.76
C ALA A 404 -59.94 36.22 -12.04
N ALA A 405 -60.62 36.51 -13.13
CA ALA A 405 -60.00 36.57 -14.45
C ALA A 405 -60.46 37.81 -15.26
N ARG A 406 -59.57 38.29 -16.11
CA ARG A 406 -59.97 39.19 -17.21
C ARG A 406 -60.36 38.28 -18.39
N TYR A 407 -61.65 38.30 -18.70
CA TYR A 407 -62.21 37.44 -19.75
C TYR A 407 -61.98 38.04 -21.15
N GLY A 408 -62.01 39.34 -21.26
CA GLY A 408 -61.67 40.07 -22.50
C GLY A 408 -61.99 41.56 -22.38
N GLY A 409 -61.25 42.44 -22.99
CA GLY A 409 -61.49 43.88 -22.98
C GLY A 409 -61.75 44.45 -21.59
N GLU A 410 -63.04 44.87 -21.39
CA GLU A 410 -63.60 45.33 -20.10
C GLU A 410 -64.40 44.28 -19.39
N GLU A 411 -64.37 43.00 -19.88
CA GLU A 411 -65.09 41.91 -19.28
C GLU A 411 -64.22 41.18 -18.26
N LEU A 412 -64.81 40.92 -17.09
CA LEU A 412 -64.15 40.30 -15.97
C LEU A 412 -65.01 39.12 -15.52
N ALA A 413 -64.41 38.06 -14.99
CA ALA A 413 -65.10 36.90 -14.56
C ALA A 413 -64.58 36.45 -13.18
N VAL A 414 -65.47 35.89 -12.36
CA VAL A 414 -65.12 35.24 -11.10
C VAL A 414 -65.76 33.88 -11.06
N LEU A 415 -64.89 32.83 -10.95
CA LEU A 415 -65.33 31.43 -10.82
C LEU A 415 -65.27 31.06 -9.34
N LEU A 416 -66.33 30.44 -8.84
CA LEU A 416 -66.53 30.16 -7.42
C LEU A 416 -66.96 28.68 -7.23
N PRO A 417 -66.08 27.78 -6.96
CA PRO A 417 -66.38 26.43 -6.60
C PRO A 417 -67.16 26.36 -5.26
N ASN A 418 -68.05 25.34 -5.09
CA ASN A 418 -68.85 25.09 -3.89
C ASN A 418 -69.66 26.33 -3.45
N THR A 419 -70.11 27.10 -4.43
CA THR A 419 -70.95 28.30 -4.14
C THR A 419 -72.23 28.24 -4.96
N ASP A 420 -73.37 28.54 -4.34
CA ASP A 420 -74.64 28.61 -4.98
C ASP A 420 -74.95 30.01 -5.56
N VAL A 421 -76.04 30.18 -6.24
CA VAL A 421 -76.46 31.49 -6.85
C VAL A 421 -76.57 32.57 -5.78
N ALA A 422 -77.05 32.26 -4.60
CA ALA A 422 -77.22 33.26 -3.54
C ALA A 422 -75.86 33.77 -3.01
N GLY A 423 -74.92 32.82 -2.77
CA GLY A 423 -73.56 33.17 -2.35
C GLY A 423 -72.83 34.00 -3.40
N ALA A 424 -72.96 33.62 -4.69
CA ALA A 424 -72.36 34.33 -5.78
C ALA A 424 -72.99 35.74 -5.98
N MET A 425 -74.30 35.88 -5.80
CA MET A 425 -74.98 37.17 -5.82
C MET A 425 -74.51 38.13 -4.75
N ILE A 426 -74.29 37.62 -3.52
CA ILE A 426 -73.69 38.40 -2.42
C ILE A 426 -72.30 38.92 -2.77
N LEU A 427 -71.46 38.06 -3.35
CA LEU A 427 -70.07 38.46 -3.77
C LEU A 427 -70.17 39.44 -4.92
N ALA A 428 -70.97 39.20 -5.93
CA ALA A 428 -71.20 40.10 -7.07
C ALA A 428 -71.64 41.48 -6.64
N GLU A 429 -72.55 41.56 -5.72
CA GLU A 429 -73.03 42.84 -5.19
C GLU A 429 -71.96 43.57 -4.36
N ARG A 430 -71.15 42.83 -3.58
CA ARG A 430 -70.01 43.40 -2.89
C ARG A 430 -69.02 43.97 -3.85
N ILE A 431 -68.67 43.23 -4.95
CA ILE A 431 -67.74 43.69 -5.99
C ILE A 431 -68.36 44.95 -6.65
N ARG A 432 -69.60 44.92 -7.07
CA ARG A 432 -70.28 46.07 -7.68
C ARG A 432 -70.22 47.31 -6.77
N SER A 433 -70.63 47.17 -5.50
CA SER A 433 -70.56 48.26 -4.54
C SER A 433 -69.12 48.78 -4.36
N ALA A 434 -68.12 47.87 -4.18
CA ALA A 434 -66.73 48.26 -4.00
C ALA A 434 -66.21 49.02 -5.21
N VAL A 435 -66.57 48.61 -6.44
CA VAL A 435 -66.17 49.36 -7.65
C VAL A 435 -66.79 50.74 -7.69
N ARG A 436 -68.09 50.86 -7.35
CA ARG A 436 -68.74 52.14 -7.24
C ARG A 436 -68.15 53.04 -6.16
N ASP A 437 -67.75 52.46 -5.04
CA ASP A 437 -67.14 53.17 -3.90
C ASP A 437 -65.75 53.67 -4.20
N LEU A 438 -65.10 53.23 -5.32
CA LEU A 438 -63.83 53.79 -5.83
C LEU A 438 -64.00 55.24 -6.33
N GLN A 439 -65.27 55.62 -6.62
CA GLN A 439 -65.63 56.98 -7.13
C GLN A 439 -64.74 57.45 -8.28
N ILE A 440 -64.41 56.55 -9.20
CA ILE A 440 -63.64 56.91 -10.42
C ILE A 440 -64.59 57.77 -11.29
N GLU A 441 -64.28 59.03 -11.47
CA GLU A 441 -65.12 60.01 -12.25
C GLU A 441 -65.39 59.47 -13.65
N HIS A 442 -66.64 59.49 -14.10
CA HIS A 442 -67.03 59.15 -15.47
C HIS A 442 -68.13 60.12 -16.00
N ALA A 443 -67.74 61.16 -16.66
CA ALA A 443 -68.65 62.21 -17.19
C ALA A 443 -69.64 61.70 -18.23
N GLY A 444 -69.41 60.53 -18.85
CA GLY A 444 -70.32 59.86 -19.79
C GLY A 444 -71.28 58.90 -19.15
N SER A 445 -71.24 58.65 -17.80
CA SER A 445 -72.07 57.80 -17.08
C SER A 445 -73.22 58.57 -16.42
N ALA A 446 -74.45 57.93 -16.35
CA ALA A 446 -75.60 58.56 -15.69
C ALA A 446 -75.35 58.62 -14.13
N ASP A 447 -74.51 57.78 -13.58
CA ASP A 447 -74.16 57.76 -12.15
C ASP A 447 -73.02 58.75 -11.80
N GLY A 448 -72.40 59.38 -12.79
CA GLY A 448 -71.21 60.26 -12.62
C GLY A 448 -69.90 59.56 -12.29
N PHE A 449 -69.89 58.27 -12.09
CA PHE A 449 -68.81 57.40 -11.72
C PHE A 449 -68.80 56.15 -12.54
N VAL A 450 -67.64 55.44 -12.56
CA VAL A 450 -67.47 54.14 -13.15
C VAL A 450 -68.28 53.12 -12.29
N THR A 451 -69.08 52.36 -12.95
CA THR A 451 -69.85 51.25 -12.34
C THR A 451 -69.65 49.97 -13.12
N LEU A 452 -70.06 48.89 -12.60
CA LEU A 452 -70.09 47.62 -13.31
C LEU A 452 -71.44 46.93 -13.21
N SER A 453 -71.78 46.22 -14.27
CA SER A 453 -72.88 45.28 -14.29
C SER A 453 -72.38 43.86 -14.13
N ALA A 454 -73.15 43.02 -13.42
CA ALA A 454 -72.76 41.64 -13.21
C ALA A 454 -73.96 40.70 -13.49
N GLY A 455 -73.61 39.59 -14.13
CA GLY A 455 -74.54 38.46 -14.31
C GLY A 455 -74.03 37.26 -13.58
N VAL A 456 -74.92 36.60 -12.82
CA VAL A 456 -74.55 35.47 -11.98
C VAL A 456 -75.36 34.25 -12.37
N ASP A 457 -74.70 33.14 -12.48
CA ASP A 457 -75.30 31.83 -12.57
C ASP A 457 -74.60 30.78 -11.76
N ALA A 458 -75.28 29.73 -11.37
CA ALA A 458 -74.67 28.59 -10.73
C ALA A 458 -75.35 27.29 -11.16
N LEU A 459 -74.58 26.29 -11.35
CA LEU A 459 -75.08 24.97 -11.71
C LEU A 459 -74.44 23.88 -10.84
N SER A 460 -75.14 22.81 -10.67
CA SER A 460 -74.65 21.58 -10.05
C SER A 460 -74.61 20.52 -11.17
N PRO A 461 -73.40 20.27 -11.71
CA PRO A 461 -73.30 19.31 -12.80
C PRO A 461 -73.70 17.91 -12.35
N ALA A 462 -74.59 17.25 -13.09
CA ALA A 462 -75.07 15.90 -12.75
C ALA A 462 -73.94 14.88 -13.06
N ALA A 463 -73.67 13.99 -12.12
CA ALA A 463 -72.71 12.93 -12.32
C ALA A 463 -73.12 12.06 -13.50
N GLY A 464 -72.22 11.86 -14.46
CA GLY A 464 -72.45 10.98 -15.61
C GLY A 464 -73.17 11.57 -16.79
N LYS A 465 -73.59 12.83 -16.74
CA LYS A 465 -74.12 13.54 -17.94
C LYS A 465 -73.02 14.51 -18.44
N PRO A 466 -72.66 14.44 -19.72
CA PRO A 466 -71.76 15.41 -20.31
C PRO A 466 -72.45 16.75 -20.45
N GLY A 467 -72.41 17.56 -19.37
CA GLY A 467 -72.80 18.97 -19.48
C GLY A 467 -71.62 19.76 -20.08
N GLN A 468 -71.92 20.92 -20.66
CA GLN A 468 -70.89 21.75 -21.22
C GLN A 468 -70.57 22.90 -20.25
N PRO A 469 -69.32 23.09 -19.77
CA PRO A 469 -68.96 24.26 -18.98
C PRO A 469 -69.39 25.60 -19.60
N LYS A 470 -69.54 25.64 -20.94
CA LYS A 470 -70.04 26.77 -21.69
C LYS A 470 -71.47 27.15 -21.41
N GLU A 471 -72.26 26.23 -20.86
CA GLU A 471 -73.68 26.54 -20.45
C GLU A 471 -73.70 27.52 -19.28
N LEU A 472 -72.77 27.36 -18.31
CA LEU A 472 -72.61 28.29 -17.19
C LEU A 472 -72.21 29.69 -17.67
N ILE A 473 -71.31 29.76 -18.64
CA ILE A 473 -70.92 31.04 -19.23
C ILE A 473 -72.10 31.69 -19.92
N ARG A 474 -72.79 30.95 -20.76
CA ARG A 474 -74.03 31.51 -21.48
C ARG A 474 -75.13 31.99 -20.53
N ALA A 475 -75.36 31.29 -19.42
CA ALA A 475 -76.34 31.68 -18.47
C ALA A 475 -75.92 32.93 -17.68
N ALA A 476 -74.68 33.03 -17.25
CA ALA A 476 -74.14 34.21 -16.62
C ALA A 476 -74.10 35.42 -17.58
N ASP A 477 -73.74 35.24 -18.86
CA ASP A 477 -73.77 36.27 -19.88
C ASP A 477 -75.20 36.79 -20.14
N LYS A 478 -76.18 35.87 -20.20
CA LYS A 478 -77.60 36.27 -20.34
C LYS A 478 -78.06 37.13 -19.16
N ALA A 479 -77.66 36.78 -17.94
CA ALA A 479 -77.92 37.53 -16.75
C ALA A 479 -77.22 38.89 -16.77
N LEU A 480 -75.95 38.95 -17.25
CA LEU A 480 -75.20 40.19 -17.44
C LEU A 480 -75.91 41.10 -18.45
N TYR A 481 -76.40 40.57 -19.55
CA TYR A 481 -77.16 41.32 -20.53
C TYR A 481 -78.43 41.88 -19.91
N ALA A 482 -79.13 41.11 -19.06
CA ALA A 482 -80.32 41.61 -18.30
C ALA A 482 -79.95 42.75 -17.35
N ALA A 483 -78.79 42.67 -16.69
CA ALA A 483 -78.30 43.76 -15.83
C ALA A 483 -77.99 45.04 -16.62
N LYS A 484 -77.36 44.92 -17.79
CA LYS A 484 -77.06 46.09 -18.68
C LYS A 484 -78.35 46.71 -19.25
N SER A 485 -79.32 45.87 -19.73
CA SER A 485 -80.53 46.36 -20.31
C SER A 485 -81.50 46.92 -19.24
N GLY A 486 -81.47 46.43 -18.01
CA GLY A 486 -82.24 46.89 -16.89
C GLY A 486 -81.84 48.24 -16.30
N GLY A 487 -80.79 48.92 -16.84
CA GLY A 487 -80.35 50.24 -16.40
C GLY A 487 -78.96 50.24 -15.77
N ARG A 488 -78.18 49.17 -15.97
CA ARG A 488 -76.75 49.03 -15.52
C ARG A 488 -76.58 49.14 -14.00
N ASN A 489 -75.33 49.13 -13.52
CA ASN A 489 -74.92 49.28 -12.12
C ASN A 489 -75.79 48.32 -11.18
N ARG A 490 -75.92 47.08 -11.59
CA ARG A 490 -76.68 46.05 -10.85
C ARG A 490 -76.15 44.65 -11.11
N VAL A 491 -76.59 43.75 -10.23
CA VAL A 491 -76.36 42.33 -10.35
C VAL A 491 -77.70 41.65 -10.71
N CYS A 492 -77.73 40.77 -11.70
CA CYS A 492 -78.81 39.94 -12.08
C CYS A 492 -78.43 38.47 -12.02
N ALA A 493 -79.35 37.64 -11.55
CA ALA A 493 -79.19 36.18 -11.67
C ALA A 493 -79.94 35.66 -12.90
N SER A 494 -79.40 34.59 -13.51
CA SER A 494 -80.19 33.88 -14.51
C SER A 494 -81.47 33.29 -13.83
N THR A 495 -82.68 33.54 -14.39
CA THR A 495 -83.92 32.96 -13.91
C THR A 495 -83.91 31.46 -14.24
N VAL A 496 -83.40 30.64 -13.34
CA VAL A 496 -83.61 29.19 -13.44
C VAL A 496 -85.07 28.92 -13.08
N GLN A 497 -85.86 28.51 -14.08
CA GLN A 497 -87.13 27.82 -13.77
C GLN A 497 -86.74 26.49 -13.03
N PRO A 498 -87.36 26.19 -11.90
CA PRO A 498 -87.18 24.91 -11.26
C PRO A 498 -87.63 23.81 -12.25
N VAL A 499 -86.69 22.93 -12.60
CA VAL A 499 -87.03 21.68 -13.28
C VAL A 499 -87.98 20.91 -12.33
N ALA A 500 -89.21 20.78 -12.70
CA ALA A 500 -90.17 19.93 -12.02
C ALA A 500 -89.62 18.49 -12.00
N VAL A 501 -89.71 17.88 -10.83
CA VAL A 501 -89.31 16.51 -10.49
C VAL A 501 -90.07 15.52 -11.38
#